data_91f1bf00a13a56efe5a92f623c6250e0
#
_entry.id   91f1bf00a13a56efe5a92f623c6250e0
#
_cell.length_a   1.000
_cell.length_b   1.000
_cell.length_c   1.000
_cell.angle_alpha   90.00
_cell.angle_beta   90.00
_cell.angle_gamma   90.00
#
_symmetry.space_group_name_H-M   'P 1'
#
loop_
_entity.id
_entity.type
_entity.pdbx_description
1 polymer ?
#
loop_
_entity_poly.entity_id
_entity_poly.type
_entity_poly.pdbx_seq_one_letter_code
_entity_poly.pdbx_strand_id
1 'polypeptide(L)'
;TEAEVGSDKDGLVLDFPAIEFFDPGSAVLKPEADPILKEVAGLVTRIDFNSYDIEVQGHTDDVPITSDSFPSNWELSAIRATNVVRRLIRYGVQPHRMAAVGLADTLPKAPNSDAAGNPIPANQAKNRRIVIRVFPGARDERALDIDTAKAVRGGASDLTVGTTGITVPLRR
;
A
#
# COMPACT_ATOMS: atom_id res chain seq x y z
N THR A 1 -6.53 14.42 14.50
CA THR A 1 -6.21 13.30 13.58
C THR A 1 -7.11 12.13 13.93
N GLU A 2 -7.99 11.74 13.01
CA GLU A 2 -8.87 10.57 13.19
C GLU A 2 -8.17 9.28 12.69
N ALA A 3 -6.93 9.05 13.15
CA ALA A 3 -6.23 7.83 12.84
C ALA A 3 -6.86 6.66 13.60
N GLU A 4 -7.16 5.58 12.90
CA GLU A 4 -7.52 4.31 13.53
C GLU A 4 -6.26 3.45 13.68
N VAL A 5 -5.98 3.03 14.91
CA VAL A 5 -4.88 2.12 15.22
C VAL A 5 -5.48 0.76 15.56
N GLY A 6 -5.11 -0.24 14.79
CA GLY A 6 -5.53 -1.63 14.99
C GLY A 6 -4.35 -2.57 14.92
N SER A 7 -4.58 -3.81 15.28
CA SER A 7 -3.68 -4.92 15.00
C SER A 7 -4.48 -6.03 14.34
N ASP A 8 -3.93 -6.60 13.28
CA ASP A 8 -4.42 -7.85 12.73
C ASP A 8 -3.47 -9.00 13.14
N LYS A 9 -3.79 -10.22 12.69
CA LYS A 9 -2.96 -11.42 12.96
C LYS A 9 -1.52 -11.29 12.44
N ASP A 10 -1.29 -10.33 11.52
CA ASP A 10 -0.03 -10.15 10.81
C ASP A 10 0.77 -8.95 11.32
N GLY A 11 0.20 -8.07 12.17
CA GLY A 11 0.92 -6.94 12.73
C GLY A 11 0.09 -5.70 13.10
N LEU A 12 0.76 -4.54 13.10
CA LEU A 12 0.16 -3.24 13.40
C LEU A 12 -0.40 -2.62 12.11
N VAL A 13 -1.60 -2.08 12.19
CA VAL A 13 -2.28 -1.37 11.11
C VAL A 13 -2.61 0.05 11.56
N LEU A 14 -2.13 1.05 10.82
CA LEU A 14 -2.45 2.45 11.02
C LEU A 14 -3.25 2.92 9.80
N ASP A 15 -4.50 3.32 10.02
CA ASP A 15 -5.43 3.75 8.98
C ASP A 15 -5.72 5.25 9.14
N PHE A 16 -5.42 6.04 8.11
CA PHE A 16 -5.55 7.49 8.09
C PHE A 16 -6.46 7.94 6.95
N PRO A 17 -7.42 8.84 7.21
CA PRO A 17 -8.15 9.51 6.14
C PRO A 17 -7.19 10.21 5.16
N ALA A 18 -7.36 10.02 3.85
CA ALA A 18 -6.44 10.60 2.87
C ALA A 18 -6.41 12.14 2.92
N ILE A 19 -7.47 12.79 3.39
CA ILE A 19 -7.55 14.26 3.53
C ILE A 19 -6.53 14.81 4.54
N GLU A 20 -6.05 13.99 5.48
CA GLU A 20 -4.98 14.38 6.41
C GLU A 20 -3.64 14.59 5.69
N PHE A 21 -3.45 13.92 4.56
CA PHE A 21 -2.20 13.92 3.81
C PHE A 21 -2.26 14.67 2.49
N PHE A 22 -3.41 14.72 1.82
CA PHE A 22 -3.55 15.20 0.45
C PHE A 22 -4.81 16.01 0.25
N ASP A 23 -4.74 16.99 -0.63
CA ASP A 23 -5.93 17.64 -1.17
C ASP A 23 -6.69 16.70 -2.13
N PRO A 24 -8.00 16.92 -2.35
CA PRO A 24 -8.77 16.17 -3.33
C PRO A 24 -8.09 16.14 -4.71
N GLY A 25 -7.97 14.96 -5.31
CA GLY A 25 -7.34 14.77 -6.62
C GLY A 25 -5.83 15.00 -6.65
N SER A 26 -5.19 15.30 -5.53
CA SER A 26 -3.74 15.53 -5.43
C SER A 26 -3.01 14.35 -4.82
N ALA A 27 -1.74 14.16 -5.19
CA ALA A 27 -0.79 13.29 -4.52
C ALA A 27 0.38 14.07 -3.86
N VAL A 28 0.31 15.39 -3.83
CA VAL A 28 1.28 16.24 -3.13
C VAL A 28 0.97 16.21 -1.64
N LEU A 29 1.94 15.82 -0.82
CA LEU A 29 1.78 15.80 0.64
C LEU A 29 1.60 17.21 1.17
N LYS A 30 0.56 17.43 1.95
CA LYS A 30 0.30 18.66 2.69
C LYS A 30 1.33 18.85 3.80
N PRO A 31 1.65 20.09 4.20
CA PRO A 31 2.51 20.35 5.35
C PRO A 31 1.99 19.71 6.65
N GLU A 32 0.68 19.62 6.82
CA GLU A 32 0.00 19.04 7.98
C GLU A 32 0.25 17.53 8.12
N ALA A 33 0.64 16.85 7.05
CA ALA A 33 1.03 15.45 7.07
C ALA A 33 2.37 15.22 7.79
N ASP A 34 3.24 16.21 7.86
CA ASP A 34 4.60 16.06 8.40
C ASP A 34 4.67 15.68 9.88
N PRO A 35 3.90 16.29 10.79
CA PRO A 35 3.87 15.87 12.19
C PRO A 35 3.44 14.40 12.34
N ILE A 36 2.41 13.98 11.61
CA ILE A 36 1.87 12.62 11.65
C ILE A 36 2.94 11.62 11.16
N LEU A 37 3.56 11.89 10.01
CA LEU A 37 4.57 11.00 9.43
C LEU A 37 5.86 10.95 10.24
N LYS A 38 6.23 12.04 10.95
CA LYS A 38 7.34 12.03 11.91
C LYS A 38 7.05 11.14 13.11
N GLU A 39 5.82 11.19 13.64
CA GLU A 39 5.41 10.35 14.75
C GLU A 39 5.41 8.87 14.34
N VAL A 40 4.84 8.54 13.18
CA VAL A 40 4.87 7.19 12.61
C VAL A 40 6.31 6.72 12.42
N ALA A 41 7.20 7.52 11.82
CA ALA A 41 8.60 7.18 11.66
C ALA A 41 9.30 6.96 13.01
N GLY A 42 9.03 7.82 14.01
CA GLY A 42 9.55 7.68 15.37
C GLY A 42 9.08 6.41 16.06
N LEU A 43 7.83 6.01 15.88
CA LEU A 43 7.29 4.75 16.38
C LEU A 43 8.02 3.56 15.73
N VAL A 44 8.12 3.57 14.41
CA VAL A 44 8.70 2.50 13.62
C VAL A 44 10.21 2.36 13.84
N THR A 45 10.94 3.42 14.11
CA THR A 45 12.39 3.38 14.34
C THR A 45 12.79 2.99 15.77
N ARG A 46 11.87 3.06 16.75
CA ARG A 46 12.15 2.73 18.16
C ARG A 46 12.09 1.25 18.48
N ILE A 47 11.34 0.48 17.72
CA ILE A 47 11.25 -0.97 17.90
C ILE A 47 12.46 -1.59 17.19
N ASP A 48 12.98 -2.70 17.70
CA ASP A 48 14.06 -3.43 17.01
C ASP A 48 13.53 -4.08 15.74
N PHE A 49 13.31 -3.20 14.75
CA PHE A 49 12.64 -3.50 13.49
C PHE A 49 13.52 -4.25 12.48
N ASN A 50 14.64 -4.82 12.89
CA ASN A 50 15.41 -5.67 11.98
C ASN A 50 14.59 -6.87 11.45
N SER A 51 13.42 -7.12 12.05
CA SER A 51 12.52 -8.22 11.72
C SER A 51 11.16 -7.80 11.14
N TYR A 52 10.91 -6.50 10.81
CA TYR A 52 9.61 -6.04 10.32
C TYR A 52 9.72 -5.35 8.96
N ASP A 53 8.74 -5.56 8.11
CA ASP A 53 8.52 -4.82 6.87
C ASP A 53 7.37 -3.83 7.04
N ILE A 54 7.38 -2.77 6.22
CA ILE A 54 6.38 -1.71 6.23
C ILE A 54 5.79 -1.60 4.84
N GLU A 55 4.47 -1.71 4.76
CA GLU A 55 3.72 -1.51 3.53
C GLU A 55 2.82 -0.30 3.67
N VAL A 56 2.94 0.64 2.75
CA VAL A 56 2.05 1.80 2.64
C VAL A 56 1.08 1.55 1.50
N GLN A 57 -0.20 1.51 1.81
CA GLN A 57 -1.28 1.29 0.86
C GLN A 57 -2.04 2.59 0.61
N GLY A 58 -2.25 2.92 -0.67
CA GLY A 58 -3.14 4.00 -1.09
C GLY A 58 -4.48 3.43 -1.56
N HIS A 59 -5.57 3.99 -1.06
CA HIS A 59 -6.94 3.62 -1.45
C HIS A 59 -7.71 4.85 -1.91
N THR A 60 -8.65 4.64 -2.83
CA THR A 60 -9.62 5.66 -3.29
C THR A 60 -11.04 5.20 -3.01
N ASP A 61 -12.00 6.08 -3.26
CA ASP A 61 -13.38 5.69 -3.48
C ASP A 61 -13.57 5.23 -4.94
N ASP A 62 -14.81 4.90 -5.32
CA ASP A 62 -15.21 4.46 -6.66
C ASP A 62 -15.43 5.60 -7.66
N VAL A 63 -15.28 6.86 -7.24
CA VAL A 63 -15.41 8.00 -8.16
C VAL A 63 -14.20 8.02 -9.10
N PRO A 64 -14.41 7.86 -10.42
CA PRO A 64 -13.30 7.88 -11.35
C PRO A 64 -12.57 9.22 -11.34
N ILE A 65 -11.24 9.17 -11.30
CA ILE A 65 -10.41 10.33 -11.58
C ILE A 65 -9.81 10.20 -12.97
N THR A 66 -9.85 11.28 -13.72
CA THR A 66 -9.13 11.42 -14.98
C THR A 66 -8.57 12.82 -15.05
N SER A 67 -7.25 12.94 -15.08
CA SER A 67 -6.54 14.22 -15.17
C SER A 67 -5.24 14.02 -15.95
N ASP A 68 -4.59 15.10 -16.34
CA ASP A 68 -3.28 15.03 -17.01
C ASP A 68 -2.21 14.34 -16.15
N SER A 69 -2.37 14.37 -14.82
CA SER A 69 -1.42 13.79 -13.86
C SER A 69 -1.76 12.35 -13.50
N PHE A 70 -3.05 11.97 -13.54
CA PHE A 70 -3.53 10.66 -13.09
C PHE A 70 -4.57 10.13 -14.06
N PRO A 71 -4.20 9.15 -14.92
CA PRO A 71 -5.13 8.51 -15.85
C PRO A 71 -6.27 7.77 -15.14
N SER A 72 -6.01 7.25 -13.92
CA SER A 72 -7.01 6.52 -13.14
C SER A 72 -6.73 6.57 -11.63
N ASN A 73 -7.65 5.98 -10.85
CA ASN A 73 -7.48 5.79 -9.40
C ASN A 73 -6.28 4.89 -9.05
N TRP A 74 -5.83 4.05 -9.97
CA TRP A 74 -4.65 3.21 -9.79
C TRP A 74 -3.38 4.06 -9.65
N GLU A 75 -3.15 4.99 -10.58
CA GLU A 75 -1.99 5.87 -10.56
C GLU A 75 -2.04 6.81 -9.37
N LEU A 76 -3.22 7.41 -9.09
CA LEU A 76 -3.39 8.30 -7.94
C LEU A 76 -3.03 7.59 -6.63
N SER A 77 -3.59 6.40 -6.39
CA SER A 77 -3.36 5.64 -5.16
C SER A 77 -1.91 5.19 -5.01
N ALA A 78 -1.29 4.72 -6.10
CA ALA A 78 0.11 4.29 -6.10
C ALA A 78 1.08 5.45 -5.84
N ILE A 79 0.85 6.62 -6.45
CA ILE A 79 1.72 7.79 -6.27
C ILE A 79 1.54 8.38 -4.86
N ARG A 80 0.33 8.37 -4.31
CA ARG A 80 0.09 8.74 -2.90
C ARG A 80 0.88 7.87 -1.94
N ALA A 81 0.78 6.55 -2.08
CA ALA A 81 1.55 5.60 -1.27
C ALA A 81 3.06 5.83 -1.40
N THR A 82 3.56 6.01 -2.63
CA THR A 82 4.97 6.29 -2.89
C THR A 82 5.45 7.58 -2.21
N ASN A 83 4.65 8.64 -2.24
CA ASN A 83 5.03 9.92 -1.61
C ASN A 83 5.07 9.83 -0.08
N VAL A 84 4.19 9.03 0.53
CA VAL A 84 4.27 8.71 1.96
C VAL A 84 5.54 7.92 2.27
N VAL A 85 5.86 6.85 1.52
CA VAL A 85 7.10 6.08 1.66
C VAL A 85 8.33 7.00 1.58
N ARG A 86 8.40 7.86 0.55
CA ARG A 86 9.53 8.81 0.40
C ARG A 86 9.67 9.75 1.58
N ARG A 87 8.54 10.17 2.19
CA ARG A 87 8.56 11.04 3.36
C ARG A 87 9.04 10.28 4.61
N LEU A 88 8.59 9.05 4.83
CA LEU A 88 9.05 8.20 5.92
C LEU A 88 10.54 7.90 5.83
N ILE A 89 11.06 7.65 4.61
CA ILE A 89 12.51 7.48 4.37
C ILE A 89 13.28 8.74 4.79
N ARG A 90 12.79 9.94 4.48
CA ARG A 90 13.41 11.20 4.93
C ARG A 90 13.43 11.35 6.45
N TYR A 91 12.51 10.69 7.15
CA TYR A 91 12.46 10.65 8.62
C TYR A 91 13.22 9.46 9.23
N GLY A 92 14.03 8.77 8.43
CA GLY A 92 14.97 7.75 8.89
C GLY A 92 14.50 6.30 8.79
N VAL A 93 13.32 6.04 8.22
CA VAL A 93 12.88 4.67 7.97
C VAL A 93 13.70 4.06 6.83
N GLN A 94 14.18 2.83 7.02
CA GLN A 94 15.08 2.17 6.08
C GLN A 94 14.37 1.80 4.77
N PRO A 95 14.85 2.24 3.58
CA PRO A 95 14.16 2.04 2.30
C PRO A 95 13.90 0.58 1.95
N HIS A 96 14.85 -0.30 2.25
CA HIS A 96 14.79 -1.71 1.89
C HIS A 96 13.69 -2.50 2.63
N ARG A 97 13.03 -1.87 3.61
CA ARG A 97 11.95 -2.45 4.42
C ARG A 97 10.58 -1.94 3.98
N MET A 98 10.53 -1.06 3.00
CA MET A 98 9.31 -0.37 2.64
C MET A 98 8.79 -0.83 1.29
N ALA A 99 7.47 -0.99 1.20
CA ALA A 99 6.73 -1.16 -0.03
C ALA A 99 5.65 -0.07 -0.16
N ALA A 100 5.39 0.36 -1.38
CA ALA A 100 4.27 1.23 -1.71
C ALA A 100 3.30 0.45 -2.62
N VAL A 101 2.02 0.43 -2.25
CA VAL A 101 0.98 -0.32 -2.97
C VAL A 101 -0.20 0.60 -3.29
N GLY A 102 -0.55 0.72 -4.56
CA GLY A 102 -1.79 1.36 -4.99
C GLY A 102 -2.88 0.32 -5.15
N LEU A 103 -4.02 0.51 -4.52
CA LEU A 103 -5.14 -0.43 -4.52
C LEU A 103 -6.41 0.18 -5.12
N ALA A 104 -6.38 1.43 -5.56
CA ALA A 104 -7.54 2.13 -6.08
C ALA A 104 -8.78 1.93 -5.18
N ASP A 105 -9.93 1.61 -5.73
CA ASP A 105 -11.21 1.35 -5.06
C ASP A 105 -11.51 -0.14 -4.84
N THR A 106 -10.52 -1.01 -5.06
CA THR A 106 -10.72 -2.48 -5.06
C THR A 106 -10.99 -3.09 -3.68
N LEU A 107 -10.57 -2.42 -2.61
CA LEU A 107 -10.75 -2.86 -1.23
C LEU A 107 -11.45 -1.76 -0.39
N PRO A 108 -12.75 -1.54 -0.62
CA PRO A 108 -13.47 -0.51 0.12
C PRO A 108 -13.66 -0.90 1.60
N LYS A 109 -13.50 0.06 2.51
CA LYS A 109 -13.77 -0.09 3.94
C LYS A 109 -15.28 -0.09 4.24
N ALA A 110 -16.06 0.59 3.39
CA ALA A 110 -17.51 0.65 3.45
C ALA A 110 -18.09 0.71 2.04
N PRO A 111 -19.34 0.26 1.82
CA PRO A 111 -19.98 0.35 0.51
C PRO A 111 -19.99 1.78 -0.02
N ASN A 112 -19.49 2.01 -1.25
CA ASN A 112 -19.47 3.34 -1.88
C ASN A 112 -20.87 3.84 -2.22
N SER A 113 -21.81 2.92 -2.47
CA SER A 113 -23.18 3.22 -2.88
C SER A 113 -24.18 2.39 -2.08
N ASP A 114 -25.43 2.85 -2.02
CA ASP A 114 -26.55 2.11 -1.44
C ASP A 114 -27.06 1.00 -2.39
N ALA A 115 -28.07 0.24 -1.96
CA ALA A 115 -28.67 -0.83 -2.76
C ALA A 115 -29.34 -0.33 -4.04
N ALA A 116 -29.66 0.96 -4.15
CA ALA A 116 -30.24 1.57 -5.33
C ALA A 116 -29.17 2.17 -6.28
N GLY A 117 -27.88 2.09 -5.89
CA GLY A 117 -26.77 2.64 -6.66
C GLY A 117 -26.47 4.12 -6.38
N ASN A 118 -27.12 4.73 -5.38
CA ASN A 118 -26.84 6.11 -5.03
C ASN A 118 -25.52 6.20 -4.21
N PRO A 119 -24.65 7.16 -4.51
CA PRO A 119 -23.42 7.36 -3.76
C PRO A 119 -23.67 7.61 -2.27
N ILE A 120 -22.81 7.06 -1.40
CA ILE A 120 -22.81 7.33 0.05
C ILE A 120 -21.54 8.15 0.38
N PRO A 121 -21.60 9.50 0.36
CA PRO A 121 -20.41 10.35 0.50
C PRO A 121 -19.61 10.10 1.77
N ALA A 122 -20.26 9.77 2.89
CA ALA A 122 -19.60 9.45 4.15
C ALA A 122 -18.76 8.16 4.06
N ASN A 123 -19.23 7.17 3.32
CA ASN A 123 -18.49 5.93 3.09
C ASN A 123 -17.34 6.13 2.09
N GLN A 124 -17.61 6.88 1.01
CA GLN A 124 -16.57 7.27 0.05
C GLN A 124 -15.41 8.01 0.76
N ALA A 125 -15.73 8.91 1.70
CA ALA A 125 -14.71 9.57 2.51
C ALA A 125 -13.87 8.59 3.34
N LYS A 126 -14.47 7.55 3.92
CA LYS A 126 -13.76 6.47 4.64
C LYS A 126 -12.90 5.61 3.71
N ASN A 127 -13.32 5.43 2.46
CA ASN A 127 -12.60 4.64 1.47
C ASN A 127 -11.34 5.36 0.97
N ARG A 128 -11.38 6.70 0.87
CA ARG A 128 -10.20 7.53 0.57
C ARG A 128 -9.26 7.57 1.77
N ARG A 129 -8.30 6.64 1.84
CA ARG A 129 -7.42 6.47 3.00
C ARG A 129 -6.00 6.05 2.61
N ILE A 130 -5.10 6.25 3.56
CA ILE A 130 -3.74 5.70 3.54
C ILE A 130 -3.64 4.70 4.69
N VAL A 131 -3.23 3.49 4.39
CA VAL A 131 -2.99 2.45 5.39
C VAL A 131 -1.50 2.18 5.48
N ILE A 132 -0.95 2.22 6.69
CA ILE A 132 0.44 1.84 6.95
C ILE A 132 0.41 0.55 7.77
N ARG A 133 0.91 -0.53 7.19
CA ARG A 133 1.00 -1.84 7.83
C ARG A 133 2.44 -2.11 8.23
N VAL A 134 2.63 -2.56 9.46
CA VAL A 134 3.92 -3.00 10.00
C VAL A 134 3.77 -4.45 10.41
N PHE A 135 4.48 -5.34 9.76
CA PHE A 135 4.33 -6.78 9.94
C PHE A 135 5.70 -7.49 9.97
N PRO A 136 5.81 -8.68 10.56
CA PRO A 136 7.05 -9.44 10.57
C PRO A 136 7.59 -9.62 9.14
N GLY A 137 8.83 -9.22 8.91
CA GLY A 137 9.47 -9.30 7.60
C GLY A 137 9.94 -10.72 7.30
N ALA A 138 9.53 -11.25 6.15
CA ALA A 138 10.00 -12.53 5.63
C ALA A 138 11.27 -12.33 4.77
N ARG A 139 12.35 -11.77 5.36
CA ARG A 139 13.54 -11.40 4.58
C ARG A 139 14.28 -12.57 3.97
N ASP A 140 14.24 -13.74 4.61
CA ASP A 140 14.92 -14.93 4.10
C ASP A 140 14.13 -15.64 2.98
N GLU A 141 12.81 -15.42 2.90
CA GLU A 141 11.94 -15.99 1.87
C GLU A 141 11.84 -15.15 0.59
N ARG A 142 12.23 -13.86 0.64
CA ARG A 142 12.27 -12.96 -0.54
C ARG A 142 13.60 -12.98 -1.30
N ALA A 143 14.58 -13.72 -0.84
CA ALA A 143 15.69 -14.09 -1.70
C ALA A 143 15.09 -14.95 -2.82
N LEU A 144 14.82 -14.32 -3.98
CA LEU A 144 14.52 -15.03 -5.21
C LEU A 144 15.56 -16.13 -5.31
N ASP A 145 15.11 -17.38 -5.19
CA ASP A 145 15.97 -18.51 -5.42
C ASP A 145 16.63 -18.28 -6.78
N ILE A 146 17.98 -18.18 -6.77
CA ILE A 146 18.76 -17.85 -7.95
C ILE A 146 18.50 -18.88 -9.06
N ASP A 147 18.12 -20.09 -8.69
CA ASP A 147 17.76 -21.15 -9.64
C ASP A 147 16.39 -20.88 -10.29
N THR A 148 15.42 -20.36 -9.57
CA THR A 148 14.13 -19.91 -10.14
C THR A 148 14.32 -18.74 -11.11
N ALA A 149 15.18 -17.77 -10.77
CA ALA A 149 15.50 -16.65 -11.64
C ALA A 149 16.25 -17.09 -12.91
N LYS A 150 17.11 -18.11 -12.83
CA LYS A 150 17.77 -18.73 -13.99
C LYS A 150 16.79 -19.49 -14.88
N ALA A 151 15.82 -20.22 -14.30
CA ALA A 151 14.79 -20.91 -15.05
C ALA A 151 13.93 -19.98 -15.90
N VAL A 152 13.53 -18.81 -15.34
CA VAL A 152 12.79 -17.77 -16.08
C VAL A 152 13.61 -17.19 -17.23
N ARG A 153 14.93 -16.96 -17.05
CA ARG A 153 15.83 -16.49 -18.11
C ARG A 153 16.17 -17.54 -19.16
N GLY A 154 16.13 -18.83 -18.78
CA GLY A 154 16.45 -19.95 -19.65
C GLY A 154 15.32 -20.39 -20.59
N GLY A 155 14.16 -19.72 -20.58
CA GLY A 155 13.04 -20.05 -21.46
C GLY A 155 12.39 -21.41 -21.13
N ALA A 156 12.37 -21.79 -19.84
CA ALA A 156 11.65 -22.96 -19.39
C ALA A 156 10.16 -22.86 -19.72
N SER A 157 9.60 -23.90 -20.31
CA SER A 157 8.20 -23.95 -20.76
C SER A 157 7.17 -23.99 -19.64
N ASP A 158 7.60 -24.27 -18.40
CA ASP A 158 6.71 -24.41 -17.24
C ASP A 158 7.31 -23.72 -16.01
N LEU A 159 6.51 -22.91 -15.33
CA LEU A 159 6.81 -22.31 -14.03
C LEU A 159 6.19 -23.20 -12.94
N THR A 160 7.02 -23.85 -12.14
CA THR A 160 6.55 -24.54 -10.94
C THR A 160 6.66 -23.56 -9.76
N VAL A 161 5.53 -23.07 -9.27
CA VAL A 161 5.50 -22.26 -8.03
C VAL A 161 5.49 -23.24 -6.86
N GLY A 162 6.62 -23.30 -6.17
CA GLY A 162 6.79 -24.20 -5.03
C GLY A 162 5.91 -23.80 -3.86
N THR A 163 5.18 -24.68 -3.38
CA THR A 163 4.70 -25.25 -2.12
C THR A 163 3.34 -25.95 -2.26
N THR A 164 2.61 -25.82 -3.37
CA THR A 164 1.30 -26.49 -3.53
C THR A 164 1.12 -27.22 -4.87
N GLY A 165 2.17 -27.46 -5.64
CA GLY A 165 2.10 -28.33 -6.83
C GLY A 165 1.20 -27.83 -7.97
N ILE A 166 1.03 -26.53 -8.12
CA ILE A 166 0.27 -25.97 -9.24
C ILE A 166 1.22 -25.68 -10.40
N THR A 167 1.09 -26.44 -11.47
CA THR A 167 1.78 -26.19 -12.74
C THR A 167 0.87 -25.36 -13.64
N VAL A 168 1.31 -24.19 -14.06
CA VAL A 168 0.58 -23.33 -15.01
C VAL A 168 1.25 -23.41 -16.38
N PRO A 169 0.60 -23.99 -17.41
CA PRO A 169 1.17 -24.05 -18.75
C PRO A 169 1.11 -22.66 -19.41
N LEU A 170 2.25 -22.19 -19.93
CA LEU A 170 2.33 -20.97 -20.74
C LEU A 170 1.76 -21.29 -22.15
N ARG A 171 0.64 -20.69 -22.51
CA ARG A 171 0.15 -20.70 -23.90
C ARG A 171 1.05 -19.85 -24.78
N ARG A 172 1.43 -20.42 -25.92
CA ARG A 172 2.11 -19.72 -27.03
C ARG A 172 1.14 -18.77 -27.74
#